data_bec6c5c3d9258b5cedcd2e8345917f39
#
_entry.id   bec6c5c3d9258b5cedcd2e8345917f39
#
_cell.length_a   1.000
_cell.length_b   1.000
_cell.length_c   1.000
_cell.angle_alpha   90.00
_cell.angle_beta   90.00
_cell.angle_gamma   90.00
#
_symmetry.space_group_name_H-M   'P 1'
#
loop_
_entity.id
_entity.type
_entity.pdbx_description
1 polymer ?
#
loop_
_entity_poly.entity_id
_entity_poly.type
_entity_poly.pdbx_seq_one_letter_code
_entity_poly.pdbx_strand_id
1 'polypeptide(L)'
;MILFAISDLHGTAEKLEMVSNAVSSADIVVLAGDLTKTHTVDEAENQLDIISSYNTNIVAVHGNWDNPAVLELLKRRNICIHGEGKVIHNTGFFGVGGSSPTPINTPSEYSEDEIAGWLIEGYEKIQSATRKILVTHSPPRGVRDRTFFGMHVGSRAISSFLETNIVDLCICGHIHEAHGTEQFHHSKIVNTGALKNGRYCTIYMGSGITVEHNSIRKQGIKFW
;
A
#
# COMPACT_ATOMS: atom_id res chain seq x y z
N MET A 1 9.67 -15.42 1.70
CA MET A 1 9.74 -13.94 1.82
C MET A 1 8.56 -13.49 2.66
N ILE A 2 8.83 -12.59 3.60
CA ILE A 2 7.85 -12.01 4.52
C ILE A 2 7.71 -10.52 4.18
N LEU A 3 6.48 -10.07 3.93
CA LEU A 3 6.17 -8.66 3.72
C LEU A 3 5.45 -8.11 4.96
N PHE A 4 5.87 -6.94 5.40
CA PHE A 4 5.13 -6.12 6.36
C PHE A 4 4.42 -5.01 5.59
N ALA A 5 3.09 -5.07 5.51
CA ALA A 5 2.30 -4.17 4.67
C ALA A 5 1.45 -3.23 5.52
N ILE A 6 1.55 -1.93 5.25
CA ILE A 6 0.81 -0.84 5.90
C ILE A 6 0.37 0.20 4.90
N SER A 7 -0.69 0.91 5.26
CA SER A 7 -1.26 2.04 4.54
C SER A 7 -1.87 3.04 5.53
N ASP A 8 -2.20 4.22 5.05
CA ASP A 8 -2.99 5.22 5.79
C ASP A 8 -2.39 5.51 7.17
N LEU A 9 -1.09 5.87 7.15
CA LEU A 9 -0.33 6.21 8.35
C LEU A 9 -0.84 7.51 8.96
N HIS A 10 -1.09 8.51 8.12
CA HIS A 10 -1.51 9.85 8.53
C HIS A 10 -0.70 10.37 9.73
N GLY A 11 0.62 10.29 9.63
CA GLY A 11 1.54 10.82 10.64
C GLY A 11 1.65 9.96 11.91
N THR A 12 1.37 8.65 11.87
CA THR A 12 1.37 7.79 13.06
C THR A 12 2.37 6.63 13.00
N ALA A 13 3.49 6.79 12.28
CA ALA A 13 4.52 5.74 12.17
C ALA A 13 5.14 5.36 13.52
N GLU A 14 5.08 6.23 14.54
CA GLU A 14 5.52 5.93 15.90
C GLU A 14 4.82 4.71 16.52
N LYS A 15 3.63 4.36 16.05
CA LYS A 15 2.92 3.14 16.47
C LYS A 15 3.70 1.86 16.14
N LEU A 16 4.60 1.91 15.16
CA LEU A 16 5.43 0.76 14.76
C LEU A 16 6.38 0.31 15.86
N GLU A 17 6.70 1.16 16.83
CA GLU A 17 7.46 0.78 18.02
C GLU A 17 6.82 -0.42 18.73
N MET A 18 5.48 -0.45 18.80
CA MET A 18 4.74 -1.53 19.47
C MET A 18 4.81 -2.88 18.73
N VAL A 19 5.22 -2.88 17.47
CA VAL A 19 5.32 -4.06 16.60
C VAL A 19 6.69 -4.10 15.90
N SER A 20 7.69 -3.47 16.49
CA SER A 20 9.04 -3.30 15.93
C SER A 20 9.67 -4.62 15.48
N ASN A 21 9.47 -5.71 16.23
CA ASN A 21 9.95 -7.03 15.84
C ASN A 21 9.33 -7.51 14.52
N ALA A 22 8.03 -7.27 14.29
CA ALA A 22 7.38 -7.66 13.04
C ALA A 22 7.90 -6.84 11.86
N VAL A 23 8.14 -5.53 12.05
CA VAL A 23 8.73 -4.67 11.02
C VAL A 23 10.16 -5.08 10.70
N SER A 24 11.00 -5.27 11.74
CA SER A 24 12.43 -5.58 11.58
C SER A 24 12.69 -6.98 11.02
N SER A 25 11.79 -7.94 11.28
CA SER A 25 11.92 -9.31 10.76
C SER A 25 11.35 -9.51 9.36
N ALA A 26 10.67 -8.51 8.80
CA ALA A 26 10.17 -8.57 7.44
C ALA A 26 11.31 -8.43 6.43
N ASP A 27 11.22 -9.16 5.32
CA ASP A 27 12.17 -9.02 4.20
C ASP A 27 11.96 -7.67 3.49
N ILE A 28 10.69 -7.22 3.40
CA ILE A 28 10.31 -5.98 2.73
C ILE A 28 9.14 -5.32 3.49
N VAL A 29 9.23 -4.02 3.68
CA VAL A 29 8.12 -3.17 4.11
C VAL A 29 7.41 -2.59 2.89
N VAL A 30 6.10 -2.76 2.81
CA VAL A 30 5.25 -2.25 1.74
C VAL A 30 4.41 -1.10 2.27
N LEU A 31 4.58 0.09 1.68
CA LEU A 31 3.81 1.30 2.02
C LEU A 31 2.79 1.58 0.91
N ALA A 32 1.51 1.42 1.20
CA ALA A 32 0.43 1.62 0.25
C ALA A 32 -0.25 3.00 0.39
N GLY A 33 0.55 4.05 0.65
CA GLY A 33 0.12 5.45 0.58
C GLY A 33 -0.42 6.05 1.88
N ASP A 34 -0.76 7.34 1.79
CA ASP A 34 -1.27 8.20 2.86
C ASP A 34 -0.33 8.25 4.09
N LEU A 35 0.92 8.67 3.81
CA LEU A 35 1.96 8.81 4.83
C LEU A 35 1.65 9.97 5.78
N THR A 36 1.09 11.07 5.23
CA THR A 36 0.96 12.34 5.92
C THR A 36 -0.47 12.62 6.41
N LYS A 37 -0.56 13.40 7.47
CA LYS A 37 -1.80 14.00 7.95
C LYS A 37 -1.93 15.45 7.47
N THR A 38 -0.81 16.17 7.43
CA THR A 38 -0.74 17.61 7.13
C THR A 38 -0.32 17.90 5.69
N HIS A 39 -0.19 16.89 4.85
CA HIS A 39 0.23 16.97 3.43
C HIS A 39 1.65 17.50 3.21
N THR A 40 2.48 17.63 4.26
CA THR A 40 3.82 18.21 4.12
C THR A 40 4.87 17.15 3.81
N VAL A 41 5.91 17.55 3.05
CA VAL A 41 7.05 16.69 2.74
C VAL A 41 7.86 16.37 4.00
N ASP A 42 8.02 17.35 4.89
CA ASP A 42 8.78 17.17 6.15
C ASP A 42 8.11 16.11 7.05
N GLU A 43 6.78 16.09 7.10
CA GLU A 43 6.06 15.05 7.82
C GLU A 43 6.29 13.68 7.16
N ALA A 44 6.18 13.58 5.82
CA ALA A 44 6.45 12.35 5.10
C ALA A 44 7.89 11.85 5.35
N GLU A 45 8.86 12.76 5.34
CA GLU A 45 10.26 12.44 5.61
C GLU A 45 10.45 11.87 7.01
N ASN A 46 9.85 12.50 8.02
CA ASN A 46 9.86 12.00 9.40
C ASN A 46 9.21 10.61 9.52
N GLN A 47 8.06 10.39 8.86
CA GLN A 47 7.43 9.06 8.85
C GLN A 47 8.35 8.00 8.24
N LEU A 48 9.00 8.31 7.12
CA LEU A 48 9.94 7.40 6.46
C LEU A 48 11.19 7.15 7.30
N ASP A 49 11.71 8.14 8.04
CA ASP A 49 12.85 7.96 8.94
C ASP A 49 12.50 7.00 10.09
N ILE A 50 11.33 7.14 10.69
CA ILE A 50 10.84 6.21 11.72
C ILE A 50 10.78 4.78 11.15
N ILE A 51 10.17 4.58 9.97
CA ILE A 51 10.07 3.26 9.35
C ILE A 51 11.45 2.69 9.03
N SER A 52 12.32 3.52 8.43
CA SER A 52 13.68 3.12 8.02
C SER A 52 14.58 2.76 9.21
N SER A 53 14.28 3.28 10.41
CA SER A 53 15.00 2.90 11.63
C SER A 53 14.77 1.44 12.03
N TYR A 54 13.66 0.84 11.58
CA TYR A 54 13.35 -0.58 11.81
C TYR A 54 13.72 -1.46 10.61
N ASN A 55 13.48 -0.98 9.38
CA ASN A 55 13.74 -1.74 8.16
C ASN A 55 13.95 -0.81 6.97
N THR A 56 15.08 -0.95 6.28
CA THR A 56 15.45 -0.11 5.13
C THR A 56 14.98 -0.67 3.78
N ASN A 57 14.54 -1.93 3.74
CA ASN A 57 14.02 -2.56 2.52
C ASN A 57 12.56 -2.16 2.31
N ILE A 58 12.33 -1.03 1.68
CA ILE A 58 11.00 -0.43 1.51
C ILE A 58 10.64 -0.37 0.04
N VAL A 59 9.38 -0.67 -0.29
CA VAL A 59 8.72 -0.29 -1.54
C VAL A 59 7.49 0.53 -1.21
N ALA A 60 7.26 1.62 -1.94
CA ALA A 60 6.24 2.60 -1.58
C ALA A 60 5.52 3.21 -2.77
N VAL A 61 4.24 3.50 -2.59
CA VAL A 61 3.48 4.47 -3.37
C VAL A 61 2.96 5.56 -2.43
N HIS A 62 2.71 6.77 -2.96
CA HIS A 62 2.03 7.83 -2.22
C HIS A 62 0.52 7.59 -2.20
N GLY A 63 -0.19 8.19 -1.26
CA GLY A 63 -1.66 8.16 -1.22
C GLY A 63 -2.28 9.41 -1.85
N ASN A 64 -3.62 9.44 -1.89
CA ASN A 64 -4.33 10.62 -2.39
C ASN A 64 -4.26 11.81 -1.43
N TRP A 65 -4.06 11.55 -0.14
CA TRP A 65 -3.89 12.58 0.90
C TRP A 65 -2.48 13.16 0.93
N ASP A 66 -1.51 12.51 0.31
CA ASP A 66 -0.13 12.99 0.20
C ASP A 66 0.00 14.07 -0.88
N ASN A 67 0.74 15.14 -0.60
CA ASN A 67 1.07 16.15 -1.61
C ASN A 67 1.92 15.53 -2.73
N PRO A 68 1.80 15.94 -4.00
CA PRO A 68 2.64 15.45 -5.11
C PRO A 68 4.15 15.51 -4.85
N ALA A 69 4.63 16.44 -4.02
CA ALA A 69 6.03 16.49 -3.62
C ALA A 69 6.48 15.29 -2.76
N VAL A 70 5.55 14.55 -2.14
CA VAL A 70 5.84 13.29 -1.44
C VAL A 70 6.25 12.21 -2.45
N LEU A 71 5.65 12.16 -3.65
CA LEU A 71 6.09 11.28 -4.73
C LEU A 71 7.57 11.52 -5.07
N GLU A 72 7.98 12.78 -5.19
CA GLU A 72 9.38 13.12 -5.47
C GLU A 72 10.32 12.75 -4.31
N LEU A 73 9.85 12.82 -3.06
CA LEU A 73 10.59 12.31 -1.91
C LEU A 73 10.78 10.79 -1.99
N LEU A 74 9.75 10.02 -2.33
CA LEU A 74 9.84 8.56 -2.49
C LEU A 74 10.84 8.18 -3.60
N LYS A 75 10.85 8.93 -4.71
CA LYS A 75 11.83 8.76 -5.81
C LYS A 75 13.26 9.03 -5.34
N ARG A 76 13.50 10.16 -4.65
CA ARG A 76 14.84 10.50 -4.11
C ARG A 76 15.36 9.45 -3.13
N ARG A 77 14.47 8.84 -2.33
CA ARG A 77 14.81 7.75 -1.41
C ARG A 77 14.96 6.39 -2.10
N ASN A 78 14.75 6.33 -3.41
CA ASN A 78 14.81 5.09 -4.21
C ASN A 78 13.89 3.97 -3.69
N ILE A 79 12.72 4.32 -3.16
CA ILE A 79 11.70 3.37 -2.66
C ILE A 79 10.40 3.42 -3.48
N CYS A 80 10.27 4.40 -4.38
CA CYS A 80 9.08 4.61 -5.21
C CYS A 80 8.88 3.47 -6.22
N ILE A 81 7.62 3.03 -6.34
CA ILE A 81 7.17 2.10 -7.38
C ILE A 81 5.93 2.62 -8.15
N HIS A 82 5.57 3.91 -8.02
CA HIS A 82 4.49 4.53 -8.79
C HIS A 82 4.91 4.71 -10.26
N GLY A 83 4.23 4.02 -11.20
CA GLY A 83 4.63 3.94 -12.61
C GLY A 83 5.98 3.26 -12.83
N GLU A 84 6.52 2.65 -11.78
CA GLU A 84 7.83 2.00 -11.75
C GLU A 84 7.71 0.53 -11.34
N GLY A 85 8.79 -0.22 -11.61
CA GLY A 85 8.90 -1.63 -11.23
C GLY A 85 10.26 -1.96 -10.64
N LYS A 86 10.28 -2.80 -9.62
CA LYS A 86 11.49 -3.34 -8.98
C LYS A 86 11.40 -4.86 -8.87
N VAL A 87 12.45 -5.56 -9.26
CA VAL A 87 12.56 -7.02 -9.03
C VAL A 87 13.48 -7.26 -7.85
N ILE A 88 12.95 -7.88 -6.79
CA ILE A 88 13.66 -8.23 -5.56
C ILE A 88 13.46 -9.72 -5.32
N HIS A 89 14.55 -10.50 -5.27
CA HIS A 89 14.51 -11.97 -5.06
C HIS A 89 13.46 -12.69 -5.95
N ASN A 90 13.48 -12.44 -7.26
CA ASN A 90 12.53 -13.01 -8.24
C ASN A 90 11.06 -12.59 -8.07
N THR A 91 10.78 -11.63 -7.21
CA THR A 91 9.46 -11.03 -7.02
C THR A 91 9.46 -9.61 -7.59
N GLY A 92 8.57 -9.33 -8.52
CA GLY A 92 8.38 -8.02 -9.10
C GLY A 92 7.36 -7.22 -8.29
N PHE A 93 7.75 -6.02 -7.89
CA PHE A 93 6.89 -5.03 -7.25
C PHE A 93 6.68 -3.88 -8.23
N PHE A 94 5.44 -3.51 -8.45
CA PHE A 94 5.05 -2.35 -9.26
C PHE A 94 3.83 -1.70 -8.64
N GLY A 95 3.51 -0.47 -8.99
CA GLY A 95 2.39 0.16 -8.31
C GLY A 95 1.93 1.49 -8.86
N VAL A 96 0.82 1.97 -8.30
CA VAL A 96 0.23 3.28 -8.57
C VAL A 96 -0.24 3.90 -7.26
N GLY A 97 0.24 5.10 -6.97
CA GLY A 97 -0.21 5.92 -5.85
C GLY A 97 -1.39 6.82 -6.21
N GLY A 98 -1.88 7.54 -5.21
CA GLY A 98 -3.03 8.42 -5.35
C GLY A 98 -4.36 7.68 -5.49
N SER A 99 -5.39 8.38 -5.91
CA SER A 99 -6.71 7.80 -6.18
C SER A 99 -7.34 8.37 -7.45
N SER A 100 -8.41 7.75 -7.92
CA SER A 100 -9.36 8.41 -8.83
C SER A 100 -10.05 9.59 -8.12
N PRO A 101 -10.64 10.54 -8.87
CA PRO A 101 -11.23 11.74 -8.28
C PRO A 101 -12.22 11.45 -7.16
N THR A 102 -12.07 12.16 -6.04
CA THR A 102 -12.94 12.08 -4.86
C THR A 102 -13.83 13.31 -4.73
N PRO A 103 -14.96 13.21 -4.02
CA PRO A 103 -15.84 14.38 -3.81
C PRO A 103 -15.19 15.54 -3.04
N ILE A 104 -14.06 15.31 -2.38
CA ILE A 104 -13.39 16.30 -1.52
C ILE A 104 -12.13 16.91 -2.14
N ASN A 105 -11.77 16.52 -3.37
CA ASN A 105 -10.60 17.01 -4.11
C ASN A 105 -9.30 16.92 -3.29
N THR A 106 -8.80 15.72 -3.13
CA THR A 106 -7.56 15.46 -2.39
C THR A 106 -6.31 15.83 -3.22
N PRO A 107 -5.13 16.04 -2.60
CA PRO A 107 -3.94 16.55 -3.29
C PRO A 107 -3.44 15.72 -4.48
N SER A 108 -3.58 14.39 -4.44
CA SER A 108 -3.03 13.47 -5.45
C SER A 108 -4.13 12.58 -6.04
N GLU A 109 -4.91 13.16 -6.95
CA GLU A 109 -5.97 12.49 -7.69
C GLU A 109 -5.63 12.42 -9.19
N TYR A 110 -5.94 11.29 -9.83
CA TYR A 110 -5.58 10.98 -11.19
C TYR A 110 -6.76 10.40 -11.97
N SER A 111 -6.81 10.64 -13.26
CA SER A 111 -7.78 9.99 -14.14
C SER A 111 -7.55 8.47 -14.22
N GLU A 112 -8.60 7.73 -14.56
CA GLU A 112 -8.48 6.28 -14.77
C GLU A 112 -7.51 5.94 -15.92
N ASP A 113 -7.37 6.82 -16.92
CA ASP A 113 -6.43 6.63 -18.03
C ASP A 113 -4.96 6.80 -17.58
N GLU A 114 -4.67 7.78 -16.72
CA GLU A 114 -3.34 7.93 -16.12
C GLU A 114 -2.98 6.73 -15.25
N ILE A 115 -3.92 6.28 -14.40
CA ILE A 115 -3.76 5.09 -13.56
C ILE A 115 -3.46 3.86 -14.46
N ALA A 116 -4.22 3.66 -15.54
CA ALA A 116 -4.01 2.57 -16.49
C ALA A 116 -2.63 2.62 -17.15
N GLY A 117 -2.18 3.81 -17.56
CA GLY A 117 -0.84 4.02 -18.14
C GLY A 117 0.27 3.57 -17.19
N TRP A 118 0.25 4.05 -15.95
CA TRP A 118 1.26 3.69 -14.95
C TRP A 118 1.24 2.22 -14.52
N LEU A 119 0.07 1.58 -14.53
CA LEU A 119 -0.02 0.14 -14.31
C LEU A 119 0.73 -0.64 -15.38
N ILE A 120 0.54 -0.27 -16.67
CA ILE A 120 1.22 -0.89 -17.80
C ILE A 120 2.73 -0.64 -17.70
N GLU A 121 3.16 0.61 -17.53
CA GLU A 121 4.57 0.99 -17.44
C GLU A 121 5.31 0.23 -16.33
N GLY A 122 4.73 0.16 -15.13
CA GLY A 122 5.32 -0.56 -14.01
C GLY A 122 5.35 -2.07 -14.21
N TYR A 123 4.29 -2.63 -14.78
CA TYR A 123 4.20 -4.07 -15.06
C TYR A 123 5.21 -4.53 -16.11
N GLU A 124 5.47 -3.74 -17.14
CA GLU A 124 6.46 -4.04 -18.18
C GLU A 124 7.89 -4.17 -17.59
N LYS A 125 8.21 -3.38 -16.57
CA LYS A 125 9.53 -3.38 -15.91
C LYS A 125 9.80 -4.63 -15.06
N ILE A 126 8.77 -5.42 -14.76
CA ILE A 126 8.89 -6.60 -13.88
C ILE A 126 8.60 -7.92 -14.58
N GLN A 127 8.62 -7.96 -15.93
CA GLN A 127 8.26 -9.17 -16.72
C GLN A 127 9.15 -10.38 -16.42
N SER A 128 10.40 -10.16 -16.02
CA SER A 128 11.33 -11.25 -15.66
C SER A 128 11.02 -11.91 -14.31
N ALA A 129 10.16 -11.32 -13.49
CA ALA A 129 9.82 -11.84 -12.19
C ALA A 129 8.85 -13.03 -12.29
N THR A 130 9.07 -14.03 -11.44
CA THR A 130 8.18 -15.21 -11.36
C THR A 130 6.91 -14.93 -10.55
N ARG A 131 6.97 -13.98 -9.63
CA ARG A 131 5.83 -13.49 -8.86
C ARG A 131 5.66 -11.99 -9.05
N LYS A 132 4.43 -11.54 -9.15
CA LYS A 132 4.10 -10.14 -9.42
C LYS A 132 3.19 -9.60 -8.34
N ILE A 133 3.64 -8.53 -7.69
CA ILE A 133 2.93 -7.83 -6.62
C ILE A 133 2.63 -6.42 -7.08
N LEU A 134 1.36 -6.11 -7.15
CA LEU A 134 0.86 -4.75 -7.36
C LEU A 134 0.65 -4.07 -6.00
N VAL A 135 1.16 -2.86 -5.86
CA VAL A 135 0.87 -2.01 -4.70
C VAL A 135 0.15 -0.77 -5.19
N THR A 136 -1.06 -0.55 -4.71
CA THR A 136 -1.83 0.64 -5.03
C THR A 136 -2.31 1.32 -3.76
N HIS A 137 -2.55 2.63 -3.80
CA HIS A 137 -3.24 3.24 -2.68
C HIS A 137 -4.73 2.92 -2.75
N SER A 138 -5.40 3.25 -3.85
CA SER A 138 -6.80 2.87 -4.07
C SER A 138 -6.98 1.37 -4.31
N PRO A 139 -8.04 0.75 -3.79
CA PRO A 139 -8.40 -0.63 -4.11
C PRO A 139 -8.95 -0.75 -5.55
N PRO A 140 -8.98 -1.97 -6.14
CA PRO A 140 -9.73 -2.24 -7.37
C PRO A 140 -11.23 -2.06 -7.13
N ARG A 141 -11.95 -1.50 -8.12
CA ARG A 141 -13.39 -1.29 -8.01
C ARG A 141 -14.13 -2.61 -7.87
N GLY A 142 -15.03 -2.67 -6.89
CA GLY A 142 -15.86 -3.84 -6.60
C GLY A 142 -15.22 -4.81 -5.59
N VAL A 143 -13.96 -4.62 -5.22
CA VAL A 143 -13.23 -5.55 -4.32
C VAL A 143 -12.50 -4.77 -3.24
N ARG A 144 -12.85 -5.01 -1.97
CA ARG A 144 -12.25 -4.32 -0.82
C ARG A 144 -12.28 -2.78 -0.93
N ASP A 145 -13.32 -2.24 -1.57
CA ASP A 145 -13.49 -0.82 -1.87
C ASP A 145 -14.81 -0.22 -1.36
N ARG A 146 -15.56 -1.00 -0.54
CA ARG A 146 -16.88 -0.60 -0.08
C ARG A 146 -16.78 0.35 1.10
N THR A 147 -17.35 1.55 0.94
CA THR A 147 -17.46 2.53 2.01
C THR A 147 -18.51 2.11 3.05
N PHE A 148 -18.53 2.79 4.20
CA PHE A 148 -19.55 2.59 5.24
C PHE A 148 -21.00 2.73 4.69
N PHE A 149 -21.20 3.59 3.70
CA PHE A 149 -22.50 3.79 3.03
C PHE A 149 -22.79 2.73 1.95
N GLY A 150 -21.94 1.73 1.78
CA GLY A 150 -22.12 0.63 0.84
C GLY A 150 -21.73 0.95 -0.62
N MET A 151 -21.17 2.13 -0.89
CA MET A 151 -20.73 2.52 -2.23
C MET A 151 -19.37 1.91 -2.57
N HIS A 152 -19.21 1.48 -3.81
CA HIS A 152 -17.93 1.06 -4.39
C HIS A 152 -17.21 2.28 -4.96
N VAL A 153 -16.02 2.59 -4.43
CA VAL A 153 -15.23 3.79 -4.75
C VAL A 153 -13.82 3.50 -5.23
N GLY A 154 -13.48 2.24 -5.46
CA GLY A 154 -12.20 1.82 -6.03
C GLY A 154 -12.03 2.21 -7.50
N SER A 155 -10.80 2.09 -8.02
CA SER A 155 -10.43 2.41 -9.40
C SER A 155 -10.87 1.31 -10.36
N ARG A 156 -11.47 1.73 -11.49
CA ARG A 156 -11.85 0.85 -12.60
C ARG A 156 -10.62 0.38 -13.37
N ALA A 157 -9.63 1.25 -13.55
CA ALA A 157 -8.39 0.90 -14.23
C ALA A 157 -7.68 -0.25 -13.51
N ILE A 158 -7.63 -0.22 -12.15
CA ILE A 158 -7.02 -1.28 -11.37
C ILE A 158 -7.80 -2.60 -11.53
N SER A 159 -9.14 -2.59 -11.44
CA SER A 159 -9.93 -3.81 -11.62
C SER A 159 -9.75 -4.39 -13.03
N SER A 160 -9.89 -3.58 -14.09
CA SER A 160 -9.72 -4.02 -15.48
C SER A 160 -8.30 -4.55 -15.76
N PHE A 161 -7.27 -3.95 -15.14
CA PHE A 161 -5.90 -4.43 -15.24
C PHE A 161 -5.74 -5.83 -14.62
N LEU A 162 -6.30 -6.06 -13.43
CA LEU A 162 -6.25 -7.34 -12.73
C LEU A 162 -7.08 -8.45 -13.40
N GLU A 163 -8.11 -8.09 -14.20
CA GLU A 163 -8.89 -9.03 -15.01
C GLU A 163 -8.08 -9.60 -16.17
N THR A 164 -7.17 -8.80 -16.74
CA THR A 164 -6.49 -9.14 -17.99
C THR A 164 -5.03 -9.52 -17.80
N ASN A 165 -4.43 -9.26 -16.63
CA ASN A 165 -3.01 -9.51 -16.36
C ASN A 165 -2.82 -10.45 -15.17
N ILE A 166 -1.74 -11.22 -15.20
CA ILE A 166 -1.40 -12.14 -14.11
C ILE A 166 -0.65 -11.36 -13.03
N VAL A 167 -1.34 -11.14 -11.92
CA VAL A 167 -0.80 -10.54 -10.69
C VAL A 167 -1.14 -11.48 -9.53
N ASP A 168 -0.15 -11.89 -8.74
CA ASP A 168 -0.36 -12.83 -7.64
C ASP A 168 -1.02 -12.16 -6.42
N LEU A 169 -0.65 -10.91 -6.16
CA LEU A 169 -1.06 -10.15 -4.98
C LEU A 169 -1.23 -8.67 -5.32
N CYS A 170 -2.35 -8.08 -4.89
CA CYS A 170 -2.56 -6.64 -4.90
C CYS A 170 -2.73 -6.15 -3.45
N ILE A 171 -1.85 -5.24 -3.01
CA ILE A 171 -1.87 -4.63 -1.68
C ILE A 171 -2.38 -3.19 -1.82
N CYS A 172 -3.40 -2.84 -1.06
CA CYS A 172 -4.00 -1.50 -1.09
C CYS A 172 -4.43 -1.01 0.30
N GLY A 173 -4.91 0.25 0.36
CA GLY A 173 -5.46 0.91 1.54
C GLY A 173 -6.67 1.75 1.21
N HIS A 174 -6.63 3.07 1.56
CA HIS A 174 -7.58 4.11 1.23
C HIS A 174 -8.97 3.94 1.87
N ILE A 175 -9.64 2.82 1.66
CA ILE A 175 -10.96 2.57 2.23
C ILE A 175 -10.78 1.80 3.55
N HIS A 176 -10.67 2.54 4.64
CA HIS A 176 -10.25 2.01 5.96
C HIS A 176 -11.20 0.94 6.50
N GLU A 177 -12.50 1.07 6.23
CA GLU A 177 -13.54 0.11 6.66
C GLU A 177 -13.53 -1.17 5.83
N ALA A 178 -12.97 -1.14 4.62
CA ALA A 178 -12.94 -2.29 3.70
C ALA A 178 -11.72 -3.21 3.90
N HIS A 179 -10.98 -3.05 5.03
CA HIS A 179 -9.84 -3.91 5.32
C HIS A 179 -10.20 -5.40 5.28
N GLY A 180 -9.27 -6.20 4.82
CA GLY A 180 -9.45 -7.65 4.67
C GLY A 180 -8.83 -8.19 3.38
N THR A 181 -9.02 -9.48 3.18
CA THR A 181 -8.52 -10.21 2.00
C THR A 181 -9.68 -10.76 1.17
N GLU A 182 -9.54 -10.71 -0.15
CA GLU A 182 -10.51 -11.26 -1.09
C GLU A 182 -9.80 -11.79 -2.33
N GLN A 183 -10.35 -12.84 -2.95
CA GLN A 183 -9.83 -13.35 -4.22
C GLN A 183 -10.54 -12.64 -5.38
N PHE A 184 -9.79 -12.11 -6.33
CA PHE A 184 -10.30 -11.50 -7.54
C PHE A 184 -9.52 -12.01 -8.75
N HIS A 185 -10.17 -12.82 -9.59
CA HIS A 185 -9.50 -13.56 -10.67
C HIS A 185 -8.27 -14.33 -10.17
N HIS A 186 -7.10 -14.05 -10.75
CA HIS A 186 -5.84 -14.68 -10.35
C HIS A 186 -5.19 -14.03 -9.12
N SER A 187 -5.68 -12.84 -8.71
CA SER A 187 -5.05 -11.99 -7.73
C SER A 187 -5.70 -12.13 -6.36
N LYS A 188 -4.87 -12.23 -5.33
CA LYS A 188 -5.31 -12.02 -3.95
C LYS A 188 -5.25 -10.53 -3.64
N ILE A 189 -6.38 -9.93 -3.29
CA ILE A 189 -6.48 -8.50 -2.95
C ILE A 189 -6.43 -8.36 -1.43
N VAL A 190 -5.55 -7.48 -0.95
CA VAL A 190 -5.35 -7.22 0.48
C VAL A 190 -5.48 -5.72 0.73
N ASN A 191 -6.58 -5.31 1.33
CA ASN A 191 -6.68 -3.98 1.94
C ASN A 191 -6.13 -4.07 3.37
N THR A 192 -5.01 -3.40 3.64
CA THR A 192 -4.31 -3.49 4.94
C THR A 192 -5.10 -2.86 6.08
N GLY A 193 -6.02 -1.96 5.74
CA GLY A 193 -6.62 -1.04 6.69
C GLY A 193 -5.63 0.03 7.15
N ALA A 194 -6.09 0.99 7.93
CA ALA A 194 -5.31 2.16 8.30
C ALA A 194 -4.40 1.92 9.50
N LEU A 195 -3.09 2.22 9.36
CA LEU A 195 -2.15 2.20 10.48
C LEU A 195 -2.53 3.20 11.57
N LYS A 196 -3.12 4.35 11.21
CA LYS A 196 -3.66 5.29 12.21
C LYS A 196 -4.66 4.65 13.17
N ASN A 197 -5.34 3.59 12.72
CA ASN A 197 -6.24 2.78 13.53
C ASN A 197 -5.55 1.54 14.14
N GLY A 198 -4.21 1.43 14.00
CA GLY A 198 -3.39 0.34 14.49
C GLY A 198 -3.43 -0.92 13.62
N ARG A 199 -3.89 -0.85 12.36
CA ARG A 199 -3.98 -2.01 11.47
C ARG A 199 -2.72 -2.16 10.63
N TYR A 200 -2.32 -3.42 10.41
CA TYR A 200 -1.24 -3.80 9.49
C TYR A 200 -1.41 -5.26 9.05
N CYS A 201 -0.71 -5.66 8.01
CA CYS A 201 -0.69 -7.05 7.55
C CYS A 201 0.73 -7.62 7.56
N THR A 202 0.86 -8.90 7.95
CA THR A 202 2.04 -9.72 7.67
C THR A 202 1.68 -10.70 6.57
N ILE A 203 2.46 -10.72 5.49
CA ILE A 203 2.16 -11.54 4.31
C ILE A 203 3.33 -12.49 4.07
N TYR A 204 3.04 -13.77 4.08
CA TYR A 204 4.02 -14.84 3.87
C TYR A 204 3.93 -15.34 2.42
N MET A 205 5.00 -15.13 1.66
CA MET A 205 5.16 -15.54 0.28
C MET A 205 5.93 -16.86 0.21
N GLY A 206 5.23 -17.97 0.48
CA GLY A 206 5.75 -19.35 0.39
C GLY A 206 5.35 -20.05 -0.93
N SER A 207 4.95 -21.33 -0.88
CA SER A 207 4.32 -22.01 -2.02
C SER A 207 2.97 -21.40 -2.39
N GLY A 208 2.28 -20.81 -1.41
CA GLY A 208 1.09 -19.97 -1.55
C GLY A 208 1.30 -18.61 -0.88
N ILE A 209 0.24 -17.78 -0.87
CA ILE A 209 0.22 -16.48 -0.20
C ILE A 209 -0.69 -16.59 1.02
N THR A 210 -0.11 -16.44 2.21
CA THR A 210 -0.84 -16.37 3.49
C THR A 210 -0.82 -14.93 4.00
N VAL A 211 -1.97 -14.43 4.42
CA VAL A 211 -2.14 -13.05 4.92
C VAL A 211 -2.65 -13.09 6.35
N GLU A 212 -1.94 -12.45 7.24
CA GLU A 212 -2.37 -12.21 8.62
C GLU A 212 -2.76 -10.74 8.78
N HIS A 213 -4.02 -10.47 9.10
CA HIS A 213 -4.51 -9.15 9.46
C HIS A 213 -4.30 -8.94 10.95
N ASN A 214 -3.48 -7.96 11.29
CA ASN A 214 -3.06 -7.69 12.65
C ASN A 214 -3.58 -6.33 13.13
N SER A 215 -3.63 -6.16 14.44
CA SER A 215 -3.91 -4.86 15.04
C SER A 215 -3.04 -4.59 16.26
N ILE A 216 -2.49 -3.38 16.31
CA ILE A 216 -1.79 -2.84 17.48
C ILE A 216 -2.85 -2.57 18.55
N ARG A 217 -2.91 -3.41 19.57
CA ARG A 217 -3.79 -3.21 20.73
C ARG A 217 -3.14 -2.17 21.64
N LYS A 218 -3.88 -1.13 22.04
CA LYS A 218 -3.48 -0.31 23.18
C LYS A 218 -3.33 -1.26 24.36
N GLN A 219 -2.14 -1.32 24.98
CA GLN A 219 -2.00 -1.98 26.27
C GLN A 219 -3.00 -1.30 27.21
N GLY A 220 -3.99 -2.05 27.66
CA GLY A 220 -4.98 -1.53 28.58
C GLY A 220 -4.27 -1.03 29.83
N ILE A 221 -4.49 0.23 30.18
CA ILE A 221 -4.13 0.75 31.49
C ILE A 221 -4.84 -0.16 32.49
N LYS A 222 -4.10 -1.06 33.15
CA LYS A 222 -4.64 -1.80 34.29
C LYS A 222 -4.84 -0.76 35.39
N PHE A 223 -6.06 -0.33 35.60
CA PHE A 223 -6.43 0.32 36.84
C PHE A 223 -6.32 -0.74 37.96
N TRP A 224 -5.37 -0.56 38.83
CA TRP A 224 -5.25 -1.25 40.11
C TRP A 224 -6.23 -0.65 41.11
#